data_052e2ee019ae4b59f857707356da53d1
#
_entry.id   052e2ee019ae4b59f857707356da53d1
#
_cell.length_a   1.000
_cell.length_b   1.000
_cell.length_c   1.000
_cell.angle_alpha   90.00
_cell.angle_beta   90.00
_cell.angle_gamma   90.00
#
_symmetry.space_group_name_H-M   'P 1'
#
loop_
_entity.id
_entity.type
_entity.pdbx_description
1 polymer ?
#
loop_
_entity_poly.entity_id
_entity_poly.type
_entity_poly.pdbx_seq_one_letter_code
_entity_poly.pdbx_strand_id
1 'polypeptide(L)'
;MNKGKLIVIEGTDCSGKETQTKKLVERLKENGNKVIRFSFPMYETATGKIIGACLLGKPQMTEDNLKENHSFFEEGGGEVDPLTAICLYAADRRYNFPIIEKYLNENYIVILDRYTPSNMAHRGGMIENKEERLKMYKKIETLEYDVLEVKKPDEIYLLYLPFEYGTEMKRNRKELLDDAERDEKYLKQGEKAYLELAEIYN
;
A
#
# COMPACT_ATOMS: atom_id res chain seq x y z
N MET A 1 -19.98 3.19 23.45
CA MET A 1 -18.58 3.63 23.45
C MET A 1 -18.21 3.89 21.99
N ASN A 2 -17.70 5.06 21.66
CA ASN A 2 -17.22 5.31 20.28
C ASN A 2 -16.02 4.40 20.03
N LYS A 3 -16.14 3.49 19.05
CA LYS A 3 -14.99 2.72 18.58
C LYS A 3 -14.06 3.66 17.81
N GLY A 4 -12.76 3.42 17.89
CA GLY A 4 -11.78 4.13 17.09
C GLY A 4 -12.11 4.04 15.59
N LYS A 5 -11.61 4.96 14.80
CA LYS A 5 -11.88 5.09 13.36
C LYS A 5 -10.66 4.70 12.54
N LEU A 6 -10.86 3.85 11.53
CA LEU A 6 -9.81 3.43 10.59
C LEU A 6 -9.96 4.19 9.27
N ILE A 7 -9.03 5.09 8.99
CA ILE A 7 -8.99 5.91 7.78
C ILE A 7 -7.79 5.50 6.94
N VAL A 8 -8.02 5.27 5.66
CA VAL A 8 -6.98 4.90 4.70
C VAL A 8 -6.74 6.05 3.71
N ILE A 9 -5.48 6.35 3.49
CA ILE A 9 -5.04 7.28 2.45
C ILE A 9 -4.35 6.46 1.37
N GLU A 10 -4.98 6.41 0.22
CA GLU A 10 -4.47 5.79 -1.00
C GLU A 10 -4.04 6.86 -2.01
N GLY A 11 -3.38 6.45 -3.06
CA GLY A 11 -3.12 7.37 -4.17
C GLY A 11 -1.97 6.93 -5.06
N THR A 12 -1.92 7.58 -6.21
CA THR A 12 -0.87 7.41 -7.21
C THR A 12 0.50 7.82 -6.66
N ASP A 13 1.55 7.40 -7.33
CA ASP A 13 2.91 7.76 -6.92
C ASP A 13 3.13 9.26 -7.01
N CYS A 14 3.93 9.77 -6.10
CA CYS A 14 4.20 11.21 -5.96
C CYS A 14 2.99 12.10 -5.68
N SER A 15 1.80 11.55 -5.43
CA SER A 15 0.60 12.35 -5.08
C SER A 15 0.69 13.08 -3.73
N GLY A 16 1.84 13.00 -3.06
CA GLY A 16 2.06 13.67 -1.78
C GLY A 16 1.43 12.96 -0.57
N LYS A 17 1.04 11.68 -0.71
CA LYS A 17 0.41 10.89 0.37
C LYS A 17 1.10 11.06 1.71
N GLU A 18 2.39 10.81 1.78
CA GLU A 18 3.15 10.89 3.02
C GLU A 18 3.07 12.28 3.67
N THR A 19 3.27 13.32 2.86
CA THR A 19 3.22 14.72 3.33
C THR A 19 1.83 15.09 3.82
N GLN A 20 0.79 14.75 3.04
CA GLN A 20 -0.60 15.08 3.40
C GLN A 20 -1.06 14.28 4.62
N THR A 21 -0.66 13.03 4.73
CA THR A 21 -0.99 12.17 5.86
C THR A 21 -0.35 12.69 7.16
N LYS A 22 0.92 13.13 7.11
CA LYS A 22 1.60 13.75 8.26
C LYS A 22 0.88 15.02 8.71
N LYS A 23 0.57 15.94 7.79
CA LYS A 23 -0.18 17.18 8.08
C LYS A 23 -1.57 16.89 8.65
N LEU A 24 -2.28 15.90 8.13
CA LEU A 24 -3.57 15.49 8.65
C LEU A 24 -3.47 15.01 10.10
N VAL A 25 -2.47 14.19 10.41
CA VAL A 25 -2.21 13.71 11.77
C VAL A 25 -1.95 14.87 12.73
N GLU A 26 -1.09 15.81 12.33
CA GLU A 26 -0.77 17.01 13.14
C GLU A 26 -2.04 17.82 13.42
N ARG A 27 -2.80 18.16 12.38
CA ARG A 27 -4.03 18.94 12.51
C ARG A 27 -5.10 18.26 13.38
N LEU A 28 -5.26 16.95 13.26
CA LEU A 28 -6.19 16.20 14.10
C LEU A 28 -5.75 16.17 15.56
N LYS A 29 -4.45 16.07 15.84
CA LYS A 29 -3.90 16.15 17.21
C LYS A 29 -4.10 17.54 17.81
N GLU A 30 -3.86 18.60 17.04
CA GLU A 30 -4.11 19.99 17.46
C GLU A 30 -5.57 20.21 17.84
N ASN A 31 -6.49 19.52 17.17
CA ASN A 31 -7.92 19.54 17.48
C ASN A 31 -8.31 18.60 18.65
N GLY A 32 -7.34 18.07 19.41
CA GLY A 32 -7.57 17.26 20.61
C GLY A 32 -7.91 15.80 20.35
N ASN A 33 -7.76 15.32 19.12
CA ASN A 33 -8.04 13.90 18.81
C ASN A 33 -6.86 13.00 19.18
N LYS A 34 -7.16 11.77 19.60
CA LYS A 34 -6.17 10.70 19.70
C LYS A 34 -5.93 10.15 18.32
N VAL A 35 -4.76 10.36 17.74
CA VAL A 35 -4.45 9.97 16.35
C VAL A 35 -3.10 9.25 16.29
N ILE A 36 -3.05 8.17 15.51
CA ILE A 36 -1.81 7.47 15.18
C ILE A 36 -1.78 7.15 13.68
N ARG A 37 -0.58 7.10 13.11
CA ARG A 37 -0.36 6.75 11.70
C ARG A 37 0.50 5.51 11.60
N PHE A 38 0.14 4.64 10.65
CA PHE A 38 0.99 3.57 10.15
C PHE A 38 1.08 3.65 8.62
N SER A 39 2.05 2.98 8.03
CA SER A 39 2.22 2.88 6.60
C SER A 39 2.47 1.43 6.21
N PHE A 40 1.87 0.95 5.15
CA PHE A 40 2.12 -0.38 4.61
C PHE A 40 2.89 -0.31 3.27
N PRO A 41 3.87 -1.22 3.04
CA PRO A 41 4.36 -2.24 4.00
C PRO A 41 4.99 -1.63 5.26
N MET A 42 4.87 -2.34 6.39
CA MET A 42 5.51 -1.93 7.64
C MET A 42 6.98 -2.40 7.66
N TYR A 43 7.85 -1.66 6.99
CA TYR A 43 9.25 -2.04 6.77
C TYR A 43 10.09 -2.30 8.03
N GLU A 44 9.66 -1.80 9.17
CA GLU A 44 10.33 -2.04 10.46
C GLU A 44 10.02 -3.44 11.04
N THR A 45 9.04 -4.14 10.50
CA THR A 45 8.61 -5.46 10.95
C THR A 45 9.19 -6.57 10.08
N ALA A 46 9.11 -7.83 10.57
CA ALA A 46 9.64 -8.97 9.85
C ALA A 46 9.01 -9.15 8.46
N THR A 47 7.69 -9.03 8.37
CA THR A 47 6.94 -9.16 7.10
C THR A 47 7.21 -8.01 6.14
N GLY A 48 7.27 -6.78 6.64
CA GLY A 48 7.59 -5.62 5.83
C GLY A 48 9.03 -5.65 5.28
N LYS A 49 9.98 -6.16 6.07
CA LYS A 49 11.37 -6.39 5.60
C LYS A 49 11.41 -7.41 4.46
N ILE A 50 10.66 -8.52 4.57
CA ILE A 50 10.54 -9.51 3.49
C ILE A 50 10.03 -8.83 2.21
N ILE A 51 8.96 -8.03 2.30
CA ILE A 51 8.43 -7.32 1.13
C ILE A 51 9.47 -6.37 0.54
N GLY A 52 10.10 -5.57 1.38
CA GLY A 52 11.14 -4.61 0.94
C GLY A 52 12.29 -5.28 0.24
N ALA A 53 12.77 -6.41 0.77
CA ALA A 53 13.88 -7.17 0.20
C ALA A 53 13.46 -7.97 -1.03
N CYS A 54 12.35 -8.72 -0.94
CA CYS A 54 11.99 -9.70 -1.97
C CYS A 54 11.25 -9.10 -3.16
N LEU A 55 10.29 -8.19 -2.91
CA LEU A 55 9.42 -7.66 -3.96
C LEU A 55 9.83 -6.29 -4.49
N LEU A 56 10.51 -5.47 -3.68
CA LEU A 56 10.82 -4.09 -4.04
C LEU A 56 12.31 -3.84 -4.27
N GLY A 57 13.15 -4.85 -4.06
CA GLY A 57 14.60 -4.73 -4.28
C GLY A 57 15.25 -3.61 -3.46
N LYS A 58 14.75 -3.34 -2.23
CA LYS A 58 15.32 -2.30 -1.35
C LYS A 58 16.59 -2.81 -0.66
N PRO A 59 17.79 -2.49 -1.15
CA PRO A 59 19.05 -3.08 -0.68
C PRO A 59 19.34 -2.77 0.80
N GLN A 60 18.84 -1.66 1.34
CA GLN A 60 18.99 -1.32 2.75
C GLN A 60 18.22 -2.24 3.71
N MET A 61 17.39 -3.12 3.20
CA MET A 61 16.57 -4.06 3.99
C MET A 61 17.12 -5.49 3.95
N THR A 62 18.19 -5.72 3.19
CA THR A 62 18.87 -7.01 3.09
C THR A 62 20.25 -6.88 3.72
N GLU A 63 20.51 -7.65 4.78
CA GLU A 63 21.86 -7.75 5.32
C GLU A 63 22.77 -8.45 4.30
N ASP A 64 23.79 -7.72 3.82
CA ASP A 64 25.03 -8.13 3.16
C ASP A 64 25.10 -9.12 1.99
N ASN A 65 24.08 -9.90 1.65
CA ASN A 65 24.23 -11.00 0.68
C ASN A 65 23.53 -10.83 -0.67
N LEU A 66 22.84 -9.71 -0.93
CA LEU A 66 22.11 -9.47 -2.18
C LEU A 66 22.74 -8.34 -3.02
N LYS A 67 24.07 -8.21 -2.99
CA LYS A 67 24.77 -7.13 -3.73
C LYS A 67 24.64 -7.21 -5.24
N GLU A 68 24.20 -8.34 -5.80
CA GLU A 68 24.16 -8.54 -7.25
C GLU A 68 22.73 -8.72 -7.82
N ASN A 69 21.73 -9.12 -7.01
CA ASN A 69 20.33 -9.22 -7.44
C ASN A 69 19.43 -8.42 -6.50
N HIS A 70 18.64 -7.53 -7.05
CA HIS A 70 17.74 -6.64 -6.31
C HIS A 70 16.54 -7.36 -5.67
N SER A 71 16.37 -8.67 -5.85
CA SER A 71 15.27 -9.47 -5.32
C SER A 71 15.75 -10.86 -4.89
N PHE A 72 15.06 -11.47 -3.90
CA PHE A 72 15.24 -12.89 -3.57
C PHE A 72 14.65 -13.83 -4.62
N PHE A 73 13.76 -13.34 -5.45
CA PHE A 73 13.18 -14.11 -6.54
C PHE A 73 14.12 -14.06 -7.74
N GLU A 74 14.48 -15.23 -8.28
CA GLU A 74 15.39 -15.34 -9.43
C GLU A 74 14.88 -14.58 -10.65
N GLU A 75 13.55 -14.55 -10.84
CA GLU A 75 12.87 -13.82 -11.91
C GLU A 75 12.84 -12.30 -11.69
N GLY A 76 13.14 -11.83 -10.49
CA GLY A 76 12.96 -10.43 -10.06
C GLY A 76 11.59 -10.16 -9.43
N GLY A 77 11.51 -9.18 -8.53
CA GLY A 77 10.29 -8.92 -7.75
C GLY A 77 9.07 -8.50 -8.59
N GLY A 78 9.29 -7.91 -9.76
CA GLY A 78 8.23 -7.53 -10.71
C GLY A 78 7.56 -8.70 -11.42
N GLU A 79 8.33 -9.76 -11.64
CA GLU A 79 7.88 -10.97 -12.37
C GLU A 79 7.30 -12.05 -11.45
N VAL A 80 7.34 -11.83 -10.13
CA VAL A 80 6.73 -12.75 -9.16
C VAL A 80 5.24 -12.92 -9.46
N ASP A 81 4.79 -14.17 -9.43
CA ASP A 81 3.37 -14.51 -9.59
C ASP A 81 2.46 -13.55 -8.79
N PRO A 82 1.47 -12.94 -9.44
CA PRO A 82 0.60 -11.95 -8.81
C PRO A 82 -0.07 -12.44 -7.53
N LEU A 83 -0.50 -13.71 -7.45
CA LEU A 83 -1.13 -14.26 -6.25
C LEU A 83 -0.14 -14.39 -5.10
N THR A 84 1.09 -14.81 -5.38
CA THR A 84 2.18 -14.85 -4.38
C THR A 84 2.45 -13.46 -3.81
N ALA A 85 2.59 -12.46 -4.67
CA ALA A 85 2.81 -11.09 -4.24
C ALA A 85 1.61 -10.55 -3.42
N ILE A 86 0.37 -10.82 -3.85
CA ILE A 86 -0.85 -10.47 -3.12
C ILE A 86 -0.83 -11.07 -1.72
N CYS A 87 -0.49 -12.36 -1.60
CA CYS A 87 -0.42 -13.04 -0.31
C CYS A 87 0.65 -12.43 0.62
N LEU A 88 1.82 -12.07 0.10
CA LEU A 88 2.88 -11.44 0.91
C LEU A 88 2.44 -10.08 1.46
N TYR A 89 1.84 -9.23 0.64
CA TYR A 89 1.29 -7.96 1.11
C TYR A 89 0.12 -8.12 2.09
N ALA A 90 -0.74 -9.11 1.87
CA ALA A 90 -1.84 -9.44 2.76
C ALA A 90 -1.33 -9.99 4.11
N ALA A 91 -0.28 -10.83 4.09
CA ALA A 91 0.38 -11.34 5.28
C ALA A 91 1.00 -10.22 6.13
N ASP A 92 1.60 -9.19 5.50
CA ASP A 92 2.13 -8.03 6.22
C ASP A 92 1.02 -7.27 6.95
N ARG A 93 -0.11 -7.04 6.29
CA ARG A 93 -1.27 -6.42 6.95
C ARG A 93 -1.80 -7.27 8.09
N ARG A 94 -1.97 -8.57 7.90
CA ARG A 94 -2.46 -9.46 8.96
C ARG A 94 -1.50 -9.53 10.14
N TYR A 95 -0.20 -9.68 9.88
CA TYR A 95 0.82 -9.76 10.93
C TYR A 95 0.82 -8.51 11.81
N ASN A 96 0.65 -7.34 11.21
CA ASN A 96 0.72 -6.06 11.90
C ASN A 96 -0.65 -5.56 12.40
N PHE A 97 -1.76 -6.20 12.01
CA PHE A 97 -3.10 -5.75 12.37
C PHE A 97 -3.38 -5.70 13.89
N PRO A 98 -2.87 -6.62 14.74
CA PRO A 98 -3.10 -6.57 16.19
C PRO A 98 -2.68 -5.25 16.86
N ILE A 99 -1.61 -4.60 16.36
CA ILE A 99 -1.22 -3.28 16.90
C ILE A 99 -2.22 -2.19 16.48
N ILE A 100 -2.73 -2.24 15.26
CA ILE A 100 -3.77 -1.33 14.77
C ILE A 100 -5.04 -1.49 15.57
N GLU A 101 -5.48 -2.75 15.77
CA GLU A 101 -6.68 -3.09 16.54
C GLU A 101 -6.61 -2.58 17.98
N LYS A 102 -5.43 -2.69 18.62
CA LYS A 102 -5.20 -2.12 19.95
C LYS A 102 -5.55 -0.63 20.00
N TYR A 103 -5.03 0.17 19.06
CA TYR A 103 -5.32 1.61 19.02
C TYR A 103 -6.78 1.90 18.71
N LEU A 104 -7.41 1.14 17.82
CA LEU A 104 -8.85 1.26 17.55
C LEU A 104 -9.68 1.01 18.81
N ASN A 105 -9.31 0.01 19.62
CA ASN A 105 -9.99 -0.30 20.87
C ASN A 105 -9.76 0.77 21.96
N GLU A 106 -8.66 1.53 21.86
CA GLU A 106 -8.36 2.70 22.71
C GLU A 106 -8.97 4.02 22.19
N ASN A 107 -9.90 3.94 21.21
CA ASN A 107 -10.60 5.07 20.59
C ASN A 107 -9.69 6.06 19.83
N TYR A 108 -8.61 5.55 19.21
CA TYR A 108 -7.80 6.35 18.31
C TYR A 108 -8.43 6.46 16.93
N ILE A 109 -8.19 7.57 16.26
CA ILE A 109 -8.24 7.66 14.80
C ILE A 109 -6.93 7.05 14.29
N VAL A 110 -7.03 5.92 13.62
CA VAL A 110 -5.88 5.25 12.99
C VAL A 110 -5.87 5.62 11.53
N ILE A 111 -4.79 6.25 11.08
CA ILE A 111 -4.58 6.64 9.69
C ILE A 111 -3.56 5.68 9.07
N LEU A 112 -3.94 5.02 7.99
CA LEU A 112 -3.08 4.16 7.22
C LEU A 112 -2.70 4.83 5.91
N ASP A 113 -1.40 4.88 5.64
CA ASP A 113 -0.84 5.22 4.34
C ASP A 113 -0.65 3.90 3.58
N ARG A 114 -1.50 3.67 2.59
CA ARG A 114 -1.72 2.39 1.87
C ARG A 114 -2.38 1.30 2.71
N TYR A 115 -3.20 0.50 2.05
CA TYR A 115 -3.88 -0.67 2.64
C TYR A 115 -4.29 -1.68 1.56
N THR A 116 -5.40 -2.40 1.75
CA THR A 116 -5.94 -3.38 0.79
C THR A 116 -6.16 -2.82 -0.63
N PRO A 117 -6.66 -1.57 -0.83
CA PRO A 117 -6.81 -1.02 -2.18
C PRO A 117 -5.49 -0.89 -2.94
N SER A 118 -4.36 -0.68 -2.25
CA SER A 118 -3.04 -0.73 -2.89
C SER A 118 -2.76 -2.09 -3.53
N ASN A 119 -3.12 -3.19 -2.85
CA ASN A 119 -2.96 -4.54 -3.40
C ASN A 119 -3.84 -4.76 -4.63
N MET A 120 -5.09 -4.26 -4.59
CA MET A 120 -5.99 -4.29 -5.75
C MET A 120 -5.42 -3.50 -6.92
N ALA A 121 -5.02 -2.25 -6.71
CA ALA A 121 -4.55 -1.36 -7.76
C ALA A 121 -3.25 -1.88 -8.40
N HIS A 122 -2.27 -2.26 -7.57
CA HIS A 122 -0.94 -2.61 -8.05
C HIS A 122 -0.81 -4.06 -8.55
N ARG A 123 -1.64 -4.98 -8.10
CA ARG A 123 -1.57 -6.39 -8.53
C ARG A 123 -2.80 -6.79 -9.34
N GLY A 124 -4.00 -6.50 -8.86
CA GLY A 124 -5.23 -6.73 -9.62
C GLY A 124 -5.29 -5.86 -10.87
N GLY A 125 -4.87 -4.60 -10.79
CA GLY A 125 -4.83 -3.64 -11.89
C GLY A 125 -3.99 -4.04 -13.09
N MET A 126 -3.03 -4.97 -12.92
CA MET A 126 -2.21 -5.49 -14.02
C MET A 126 -2.99 -6.41 -14.98
N ILE A 127 -4.17 -6.88 -14.59
CA ILE A 127 -5.02 -7.74 -15.42
C ILE A 127 -5.75 -6.87 -16.45
N GLU A 128 -5.48 -7.08 -17.73
CA GLU A 128 -6.05 -6.27 -18.82
C GLU A 128 -7.55 -6.48 -18.99
N ASN A 129 -8.00 -7.75 -18.91
CA ASN A 129 -9.41 -8.08 -19.01
C ASN A 129 -10.18 -7.57 -17.80
N LYS A 130 -11.19 -6.71 -18.05
CA LYS A 130 -11.96 -6.06 -16.98
C LYS A 130 -12.69 -7.05 -16.07
N GLU A 131 -13.33 -8.09 -16.64
CA GLU A 131 -14.08 -9.06 -15.82
C GLU A 131 -13.15 -9.87 -14.90
N GLU A 132 -11.99 -10.28 -15.42
CA GLU A 132 -10.98 -11.00 -14.64
C GLU A 132 -10.38 -10.09 -13.57
N ARG A 133 -10.13 -8.83 -13.89
CA ARG A 133 -9.65 -7.83 -12.95
C ARG A 133 -10.63 -7.60 -11.80
N LEU A 134 -11.92 -7.44 -12.09
CA LEU A 134 -12.96 -7.32 -11.06
C LEU A 134 -13.06 -8.58 -10.18
N LYS A 135 -12.94 -9.77 -10.77
CA LYS A 135 -12.86 -11.02 -10.01
C LYS A 135 -11.63 -11.05 -9.10
N MET A 136 -10.50 -10.52 -9.55
CA MET A 136 -9.29 -10.42 -8.74
C MET A 136 -9.46 -9.44 -7.59
N TYR A 137 -10.06 -8.26 -7.80
CA TYR A 137 -10.38 -7.34 -6.71
C TYR A 137 -11.24 -8.03 -5.64
N LYS A 138 -12.25 -8.79 -6.07
CA LYS A 138 -13.10 -9.53 -5.14
C LYS A 138 -12.36 -10.63 -4.39
N LYS A 139 -11.42 -11.33 -5.04
CA LYS A 139 -10.55 -12.32 -4.38
C LYS A 139 -9.67 -11.67 -3.31
N ILE A 140 -9.10 -10.49 -3.60
CA ILE A 140 -8.28 -9.75 -2.65
C ILE A 140 -9.11 -9.29 -1.45
N GLU A 141 -10.31 -8.76 -1.68
CA GLU A 141 -11.25 -8.42 -0.59
C GLU A 141 -11.54 -9.62 0.31
N THR A 142 -11.93 -10.74 -0.31
CA THR A 142 -12.25 -11.98 0.42
C THR A 142 -11.04 -12.49 1.20
N LEU A 143 -9.86 -12.51 0.58
CA LEU A 143 -8.63 -12.91 1.27
C LEU A 143 -8.37 -12.03 2.50
N GLU A 144 -8.38 -10.73 2.35
CA GLU A 144 -7.92 -9.82 3.40
C GLU A 144 -9.00 -9.59 4.47
N TYR A 145 -10.24 -9.35 4.05
CA TYR A 145 -11.31 -9.01 5.01
C TYR A 145 -12.02 -10.22 5.59
N ASP A 146 -12.25 -11.28 4.79
CA ASP A 146 -13.07 -12.42 5.23
C ASP A 146 -12.19 -13.57 5.76
N VAL A 147 -11.01 -13.83 5.15
CA VAL A 147 -10.11 -14.94 5.56
C VAL A 147 -9.08 -14.48 6.58
N LEU A 148 -8.42 -13.37 6.32
CA LEU A 148 -7.40 -12.81 7.22
C LEU A 148 -7.97 -11.89 8.29
N GLU A 149 -9.26 -11.55 8.21
CA GLU A 149 -10.03 -10.79 9.20
C GLU A 149 -9.38 -9.43 9.55
N VAL A 150 -8.69 -8.78 8.59
CA VAL A 150 -8.27 -7.40 8.79
C VAL A 150 -9.49 -6.48 8.64
N LYS A 151 -9.59 -5.44 9.47
CA LYS A 151 -10.77 -4.57 9.49
C LYS A 151 -10.91 -3.82 8.16
N LYS A 152 -12.12 -3.79 7.59
CA LYS A 152 -12.46 -2.86 6.52
C LYS A 152 -12.32 -1.42 7.01
N PRO A 153 -11.75 -0.52 6.20
CA PRO A 153 -11.67 0.90 6.55
C PRO A 153 -13.06 1.50 6.76
N ASP A 154 -13.14 2.46 7.67
CA ASP A 154 -14.35 3.26 7.83
C ASP A 154 -14.44 4.34 6.73
N GLU A 155 -13.28 4.82 6.25
CA GLU A 155 -13.15 5.76 5.13
C GLU A 155 -11.87 5.51 4.34
N ILE A 156 -11.93 5.75 3.03
CA ILE A 156 -10.78 5.70 2.12
C ILE A 156 -10.74 7.01 1.34
N TYR A 157 -9.58 7.66 1.33
CA TYR A 157 -9.34 8.88 0.54
C TYR A 157 -8.28 8.59 -0.51
N LEU A 158 -8.61 8.81 -1.78
CA LEU A 158 -7.68 8.69 -2.91
C LEU A 158 -7.06 10.06 -3.20
N LEU A 159 -5.74 10.17 -3.00
CA LEU A 159 -4.97 11.31 -3.47
C LEU A 159 -4.49 11.03 -4.89
N TYR A 160 -5.09 11.71 -5.85
CA TYR A 160 -4.81 11.53 -7.27
C TYR A 160 -3.86 12.61 -7.79
N LEU A 161 -2.78 12.14 -8.43
CA LEU A 161 -1.91 12.96 -9.26
C LEU A 161 -1.70 12.21 -10.58
N PRO A 162 -2.01 12.82 -11.75
CA PRO A 162 -1.77 12.20 -13.03
C PRO A 162 -0.31 11.78 -13.21
N PHE A 163 -0.10 10.64 -13.89
CA PHE A 163 1.21 10.00 -14.08
C PHE A 163 2.28 10.98 -14.62
N GLU A 164 1.92 11.84 -15.56
CA GLU A 164 2.85 12.80 -16.20
C GLU A 164 3.48 13.73 -15.15
N TYR A 165 2.66 14.27 -14.23
CA TYR A 165 3.13 15.15 -13.16
C TYR A 165 3.94 14.37 -12.10
N GLY A 166 3.51 13.13 -11.79
CA GLY A 166 4.23 12.25 -10.87
C GLY A 166 5.64 11.93 -11.37
N THR A 167 5.80 11.70 -12.67
CA THR A 167 7.09 11.41 -13.30
C THR A 167 8.03 12.61 -13.22
N GLU A 168 7.53 13.82 -13.44
CA GLU A 168 8.32 15.05 -13.30
C GLU A 168 8.81 15.24 -11.86
N MET A 169 7.95 15.02 -10.88
CA MET A 169 8.32 15.11 -9.47
C MET A 169 9.35 14.04 -9.07
N LYS A 170 9.28 12.82 -9.62
CA LYS A 170 10.26 11.76 -9.37
C LYS A 170 11.67 12.14 -9.81
N ARG A 171 11.82 12.79 -10.96
CA ARG A 171 13.14 13.23 -11.46
C ARG A 171 13.85 14.19 -10.51
N ASN A 172 13.11 14.90 -9.69
CA ASN A 172 13.62 15.85 -8.70
C ASN A 172 13.88 15.24 -7.32
N ARG A 173 13.60 13.95 -7.11
CA ARG A 173 13.88 13.25 -5.85
C ARG A 173 15.37 12.89 -5.74
N LYS A 174 15.89 12.95 -4.50
CA LYS A 174 17.25 12.49 -4.17
C LYS A 174 17.30 11.00 -3.85
N GLU A 175 16.16 10.36 -3.62
CA GLU A 175 16.06 8.94 -3.27
C GLU A 175 16.13 8.08 -4.53
N LEU A 176 16.77 6.91 -4.41
CA LEU A 176 16.79 5.91 -5.47
C LEU A 176 15.40 5.33 -5.64
N LEU A 177 14.96 5.24 -6.90
CA LEU A 177 13.68 4.60 -7.25
C LEU A 177 13.79 3.10 -6.99
N ASP A 178 12.75 2.50 -6.42
CA ASP A 178 12.63 1.05 -6.35
C ASP A 178 12.19 0.47 -7.72
N ASP A 179 12.18 -0.87 -7.83
CA ASP A 179 11.91 -1.54 -9.10
C ASP A 179 10.51 -1.24 -9.65
N ALA A 180 9.51 -1.12 -8.78
CA ALA A 180 8.14 -0.77 -9.16
C ALA A 180 8.05 0.68 -9.65
N GLU A 181 8.79 1.59 -9.03
CA GLU A 181 8.83 3.01 -9.41
C GLU A 181 9.53 3.28 -10.76
N ARG A 182 10.29 2.32 -11.28
CA ARG A 182 10.99 2.40 -12.59
C ARG A 182 10.13 1.94 -13.74
N ASP A 183 9.08 1.15 -13.50
CA ASP A 183 8.22 0.60 -14.54
C ASP A 183 7.05 1.56 -14.84
N GLU A 184 7.19 2.33 -15.92
CA GLU A 184 6.14 3.27 -16.37
C GLU A 184 4.82 2.57 -16.73
N LYS A 185 4.86 1.37 -17.31
CA LYS A 185 3.66 0.62 -17.67
C LYS A 185 2.91 0.23 -16.41
N TYR A 186 3.63 -0.27 -15.42
CA TYR A 186 3.09 -0.63 -14.10
C TYR A 186 2.42 0.56 -13.42
N LEU A 187 3.07 1.72 -13.43
CA LEU A 187 2.54 2.94 -12.82
C LEU A 187 1.28 3.46 -13.50
N LYS A 188 1.23 3.45 -14.84
CA LYS A 188 0.04 3.85 -15.61
C LYS A 188 -1.13 2.89 -15.40
N GLN A 189 -0.86 1.59 -15.29
CA GLN A 189 -1.90 0.60 -14.99
C GLN A 189 -2.40 0.76 -13.54
N GLY A 190 -1.52 1.01 -12.60
CA GLY A 190 -1.89 1.32 -11.22
C GLY A 190 -2.77 2.56 -11.10
N GLU A 191 -2.45 3.63 -11.84
CA GLU A 191 -3.28 4.84 -11.91
C GLU A 191 -4.70 4.53 -12.38
N LYS A 192 -4.84 3.84 -13.53
CA LYS A 192 -6.16 3.43 -14.05
C LYS A 192 -6.94 2.59 -13.05
N ALA A 193 -6.26 1.68 -12.37
CA ALA A 193 -6.88 0.82 -11.37
C ALA A 193 -7.36 1.59 -10.15
N TYR A 194 -6.60 2.57 -9.66
CA TYR A 194 -7.05 3.44 -8.57
C TYR A 194 -8.30 4.25 -8.94
N LEU A 195 -8.37 4.79 -10.15
CA LEU A 195 -9.54 5.51 -10.62
C LEU A 195 -10.76 4.57 -10.77
N GLU A 196 -10.57 3.37 -11.32
CA GLU A 196 -11.62 2.35 -11.41
C GLU A 196 -12.11 1.93 -10.03
N LEU A 197 -11.22 1.72 -9.07
CA LEU A 197 -11.58 1.38 -7.68
C LEU A 197 -12.34 2.53 -7.01
N ALA A 198 -11.96 3.78 -7.25
CA ALA A 198 -12.69 4.93 -6.73
C ALA A 198 -14.12 5.00 -7.29
N GLU A 199 -14.34 4.63 -8.56
CA GLU A 199 -15.69 4.55 -9.14
C GLU A 199 -16.53 3.41 -8.56
N ILE A 200 -15.90 2.25 -8.25
CA ILE A 200 -16.60 1.05 -7.75
C ILE A 200 -17.01 1.21 -6.28
N TYR A 201 -16.18 1.86 -5.48
CA TYR A 201 -16.36 1.93 -4.02
C TYR A 201 -16.79 3.32 -3.51
N ASN A 202 -17.24 4.18 -4.40
CA ASN A 202 -17.71 5.54 -4.08
C ASN A 202 -19.10 5.55 -3.42
#